data_a63870b34de785ca68f63fe8c9940b7d
#
_entry.id   a63870b34de785ca68f63fe8c9940b7d
#
_cell.length_a   1.000
_cell.length_b   1.000
_cell.length_c   1.000
_cell.angle_alpha   90.00
_cell.angle_beta   90.00
_cell.angle_gamma   90.00
#
_symmetry.space_group_name_H-M   'P 1'
#
loop_
_entity.id
_entity.type
_entity.pdbx_description
1 polymer ?
#
loop_
_entity_poly.entity_id
_entity_poly.type
_entity_poly.pdbx_seq_one_letter_code
_entity_poly.pdbx_strand_id
1 'polypeptide(L)'
;MSSVKYYDIDDEGVKTMKKIHQMLTKVKFQTSGNRKVLTHDQSRPSSMPCGMKKELTGLYGLPAFDKQNPEIYPVIRDFINKYAPDFDFNSGYINKNVQMIPHKDKNNVDTSLIFGLGDYEQGRLFVEGKGIDIKWKLIEFDGKREEHWTEFFTGDRYSVVIYKI
;
A
#
# COMPACT_ATOMS: atom_id res chain seq x y z
N MET A 1 -0.30 -22.68 6.10
CA MET A 1 0.42 -22.31 4.89
C MET A 1 0.17 -20.85 4.56
N SER A 2 1.21 -20.13 4.24
CA SER A 2 1.08 -18.73 3.86
C SER A 2 0.45 -18.63 2.46
N SER A 3 -0.53 -17.74 2.31
CA SER A 3 -1.14 -17.41 1.01
C SER A 3 -0.32 -16.39 0.22
N VAL A 4 0.88 -16.07 0.68
CA VAL A 4 1.73 -15.03 0.08
C VAL A 4 2.25 -15.47 -1.29
N LYS A 5 2.03 -14.61 -2.28
CA LYS A 5 2.50 -14.84 -3.65
C LYS A 5 3.39 -13.66 -4.07
N TYR A 6 4.53 -13.97 -4.67
CA TYR A 6 5.46 -12.98 -5.21
C TYR A 6 5.26 -12.85 -6.72
N TYR A 7 5.18 -11.63 -7.22
CA TYR A 7 5.13 -11.35 -8.66
C TYR A 7 6.52 -11.00 -9.16
N ASP A 8 6.87 -11.52 -10.33
CA ASP A 8 8.16 -11.21 -10.96
C ASP A 8 8.14 -9.79 -11.51
N ILE A 9 9.10 -8.99 -11.08
CA ILE A 9 9.25 -7.60 -11.51
C ILE A 9 10.62 -7.47 -12.19
N ASP A 10 10.63 -7.09 -13.46
CA ASP A 10 11.86 -6.86 -14.21
C ASP A 10 12.46 -5.46 -13.91
N ASP A 11 13.58 -5.14 -14.54
CA ASP A 11 14.26 -3.86 -14.32
C ASP A 11 13.38 -2.67 -14.66
N GLU A 12 12.55 -2.78 -15.70
CA GLU A 12 11.62 -1.72 -16.07
C GLU A 12 10.54 -1.52 -15.00
N GLY A 13 10.06 -2.62 -14.41
CA GLY A 13 9.10 -2.56 -13.30
C GLY A 13 9.69 -1.88 -12.07
N VAL A 14 10.96 -2.15 -11.75
CA VAL A 14 11.67 -1.47 -10.66
C VAL A 14 11.80 0.03 -10.95
N LYS A 15 12.09 0.40 -12.20
CA LYS A 15 12.13 1.82 -12.61
C LYS A 15 10.77 2.49 -12.43
N THR A 16 9.69 1.79 -12.75
CA THR A 16 8.33 2.31 -12.55
C THR A 16 8.05 2.52 -11.06
N MET A 17 8.42 1.56 -10.21
CA MET A 17 8.27 1.72 -8.76
C MET A 17 9.06 2.91 -8.24
N LYS A 18 10.29 3.12 -8.74
CA LYS A 18 11.10 4.29 -8.36
C LYS A 18 10.48 5.61 -8.85
N LYS A 19 9.86 5.60 -10.02
CA LYS A 19 9.09 6.75 -10.52
C LYS A 19 7.91 7.06 -9.60
N ILE A 20 7.14 6.04 -9.20
CA ILE A 20 6.02 6.21 -8.27
C ILE A 20 6.54 6.80 -6.96
N HIS A 21 7.63 6.28 -6.43
CA HIS A 21 8.26 6.81 -5.22
C HIS A 21 8.59 8.29 -5.37
N GLN A 22 9.22 8.69 -6.46
CA GLN A 22 9.55 10.09 -6.73
C GLN A 22 8.31 10.97 -6.79
N MET A 23 7.24 10.49 -7.42
CA MET A 23 5.97 11.22 -7.45
C MET A 23 5.40 11.40 -6.03
N LEU A 24 5.45 10.36 -5.22
CA LEU A 24 4.93 10.39 -3.84
C LEU A 24 5.73 11.31 -2.92
N THR A 25 7.04 11.48 -3.15
CA THR A 25 7.85 12.40 -2.34
C THR A 25 7.42 13.86 -2.49
N LYS A 26 6.69 14.19 -3.55
CA LYS A 26 6.18 15.55 -3.81
C LYS A 26 4.75 15.75 -3.32
N VAL A 27 4.09 14.72 -2.82
CA VAL A 27 2.71 14.79 -2.34
C VAL A 27 2.69 15.38 -0.93
N LYS A 28 1.71 16.24 -0.67
CA LYS A 28 1.42 16.74 0.67
C LYS A 28 0.54 15.74 1.39
N PHE A 29 1.14 14.92 2.24
CA PHE A 29 0.40 13.96 3.05
C PHE A 29 -0.16 14.63 4.30
N GLN A 30 -1.39 14.25 4.67
CA GLN A 30 -2.00 14.64 5.93
C GLN A 30 -1.75 13.56 6.98
N THR A 31 -1.55 13.96 8.25
CA THR A 31 -1.36 13.02 9.35
C THR A 31 -2.60 12.15 9.53
N SER A 32 -2.38 10.85 9.59
CA SER A 32 -3.45 9.88 9.83
C SER A 32 -3.81 9.81 11.31
N GLY A 33 -5.12 9.78 11.61
CA GLY A 33 -5.65 9.53 12.95
C GLY A 33 -6.04 8.06 13.17
N ASN A 34 -5.58 7.14 12.35
CA ASN A 34 -5.94 5.74 12.42
C ASN A 34 -5.39 5.08 13.69
N ARG A 35 -6.27 4.41 14.46
CA ARG A 35 -5.91 3.71 15.70
C ARG A 35 -4.99 2.51 15.50
N LYS A 36 -4.93 1.95 14.30
CA LYS A 36 -4.08 0.80 13.97
C LYS A 36 -2.62 1.19 13.70
N VAL A 37 -2.30 2.49 13.77
CA VAL A 37 -0.98 3.01 13.45
C VAL A 37 -0.22 3.34 14.72
N LEU A 38 1.01 2.85 14.82
CA LEU A 38 1.94 3.22 15.88
C LEU A 38 2.61 4.56 15.55
N THR A 39 2.93 5.34 16.56
CA THR A 39 3.59 6.64 16.38
C THR A 39 5.09 6.43 16.18
N HIS A 40 5.62 7.08 15.15
CA HIS A 40 7.05 7.13 14.84
C HIS A 40 7.62 8.48 15.28
N ASP A 41 8.80 8.46 15.93
CA ASP A 41 9.41 9.68 16.51
C ASP A 41 9.83 10.72 15.46
N GLN A 42 10.20 10.30 14.26
CA GLN A 42 10.84 11.17 13.27
C GLN A 42 9.94 11.64 12.15
N SER A 43 8.74 11.10 12.03
CA SER A 43 7.84 11.48 10.95
C SER A 43 6.40 11.16 11.31
N ARG A 44 5.48 11.97 10.80
CA ARG A 44 4.06 11.75 11.03
C ARG A 44 3.53 10.71 10.07
N PRO A 45 2.84 9.66 10.57
CA PRO A 45 2.24 8.68 9.68
C PRO A 45 1.09 9.30 8.88
N SER A 46 0.96 8.87 7.63
CA SER A 46 -0.14 9.28 6.77
C SER A 46 -0.63 8.10 5.95
N SER A 47 -1.95 7.95 5.85
CA SER A 47 -2.60 6.93 5.05
C SER A 47 -3.73 7.57 4.27
N MET A 48 -3.69 7.50 2.95
CA MET A 48 -4.66 8.13 2.08
C MET A 48 -5.26 7.12 1.10
N PRO A 49 -6.59 7.04 1.01
CA PRO A 49 -7.21 6.18 0.01
C PRO A 49 -6.95 6.71 -1.41
N CYS A 50 -6.84 5.81 -2.37
CA CYS A 50 -6.69 6.13 -3.78
C CYS A 50 -7.55 5.19 -4.64
N GLY A 51 -7.75 5.58 -5.90
CA GLY A 51 -8.59 4.83 -6.83
C GLY A 51 -10.07 5.08 -6.60
N MET A 52 -10.73 4.23 -5.83
CA MET A 52 -12.14 4.36 -5.50
C MET A 52 -12.35 4.34 -3.99
N LYS A 53 -13.30 5.13 -3.53
CA LYS A 53 -13.65 5.24 -2.13
C LYS A 53 -15.15 5.13 -1.96
N LYS A 54 -15.60 4.39 -0.92
CA LYS A 54 -17.01 4.32 -0.57
C LYS A 54 -17.35 5.53 0.33
N GLU A 55 -18.31 6.33 -0.12
CA GLU A 55 -18.80 7.48 0.63
C GLU A 55 -19.76 7.05 1.76
N LEU A 56 -19.99 7.95 2.71
CA LEU A 56 -20.95 7.72 3.81
C LEU A 56 -22.37 7.43 3.29
N THR A 57 -22.71 7.95 2.12
CA THR A 57 -23.99 7.71 1.44
C THR A 57 -24.13 6.31 0.86
N GLY A 58 -23.05 5.50 0.89
CA GLY A 58 -22.99 4.20 0.23
C GLY A 58 -22.62 4.23 -1.25
N LEU A 59 -22.53 5.43 -1.83
CA LEU A 59 -22.06 5.60 -3.21
C LEU A 59 -20.53 5.56 -3.28
N TYR A 60 -20.00 5.27 -4.46
CA TYR A 60 -18.56 5.27 -4.70
C TYR A 60 -18.14 6.61 -5.30
N GLY A 61 -17.01 7.14 -4.84
CA GLY A 61 -16.49 8.42 -5.29
C GLY A 61 -14.98 8.41 -5.47
N LEU A 62 -14.48 9.52 -6.01
CA LEU A 62 -13.04 9.73 -6.20
C LEU A 62 -12.43 10.28 -4.90
N PRO A 63 -11.39 9.63 -4.35
CA PRO A 63 -10.73 10.10 -3.13
C PRO A 63 -10.05 11.47 -3.33
N ALA A 64 -9.85 12.18 -2.23
CA ALA A 64 -9.17 13.48 -2.25
C ALA A 64 -7.76 13.39 -2.83
N PHE A 65 -7.05 12.30 -2.56
CA PHE A 65 -5.72 12.07 -3.11
C PHE A 65 -5.73 12.13 -4.65
N ASP A 66 -6.70 11.46 -5.27
CA ASP A 66 -6.82 11.39 -6.74
C ASP A 66 -7.24 12.74 -7.32
N LYS A 67 -8.06 13.51 -6.61
CA LYS A 67 -8.45 14.85 -7.04
C LYS A 67 -7.28 15.82 -7.01
N GLN A 68 -6.42 15.72 -6.00
CA GLN A 68 -5.27 16.59 -5.81
C GLN A 68 -4.05 16.16 -6.61
N ASN A 69 -3.92 14.86 -6.91
CA ASN A 69 -2.78 14.27 -7.59
C ASN A 69 -3.27 13.33 -8.71
N PRO A 70 -3.95 13.86 -9.74
CA PRO A 70 -4.62 13.00 -10.73
C PRO A 70 -3.68 12.15 -11.58
N GLU A 71 -2.38 12.47 -11.58
CA GLU A 71 -1.38 11.76 -12.38
C GLU A 71 -0.82 10.50 -11.72
N ILE A 72 -1.02 10.30 -10.42
CA ILE A 72 -0.33 9.22 -9.67
C ILE A 72 -1.04 7.87 -9.77
N TYR A 73 -2.32 7.81 -9.44
CA TYR A 73 -3.04 6.54 -9.47
C TYR A 73 -3.01 5.87 -10.85
N PRO A 74 -3.15 6.60 -11.99
CA PRO A 74 -3.03 5.97 -13.30
C PRO A 74 -1.70 5.24 -13.52
N VAL A 75 -0.59 5.76 -13.01
CA VAL A 75 0.71 5.09 -13.11
C VAL A 75 0.72 3.80 -12.27
N ILE A 76 0.16 3.87 -11.06
CA ILE A 76 0.03 2.70 -10.18
C ILE A 76 -0.85 1.64 -10.84
N ARG A 77 -2.03 2.04 -11.34
CA ARG A 77 -2.97 1.16 -12.04
C ARG A 77 -2.31 0.45 -13.22
N ASP A 78 -1.62 1.19 -14.06
CA ASP A 78 -0.95 0.63 -15.24
C ASP A 78 0.16 -0.33 -14.85
N PHE A 79 0.89 -0.03 -13.78
CA PHE A 79 1.90 -0.91 -13.21
C PHE A 79 1.29 -2.25 -12.75
N ILE A 80 0.20 -2.20 -12.00
CA ILE A 80 -0.49 -3.42 -11.55
C ILE A 80 -1.03 -4.21 -12.74
N ASN A 81 -1.66 -3.54 -13.70
CA ASN A 81 -2.19 -4.21 -14.88
C ASN A 81 -1.11 -4.89 -15.72
N LYS A 82 0.09 -4.37 -15.72
CA LYS A 82 1.21 -4.96 -16.45
C LYS A 82 1.79 -6.20 -15.74
N TYR A 83 1.98 -6.14 -14.42
CA TYR A 83 2.67 -7.19 -13.67
C TYR A 83 1.75 -8.18 -12.96
N ALA A 84 0.51 -7.81 -12.73
CA ALA A 84 -0.53 -8.68 -12.17
C ALA A 84 -1.82 -8.52 -12.98
N PRO A 85 -1.82 -8.92 -14.27
CA PRO A 85 -2.93 -8.61 -15.19
C PRO A 85 -4.25 -9.27 -14.81
N ASP A 86 -4.23 -10.36 -14.05
CA ASP A 86 -5.43 -11.07 -13.63
C ASP A 86 -5.99 -10.59 -12.28
N PHE A 87 -5.30 -9.66 -11.63
CA PHE A 87 -5.74 -9.16 -10.33
C PHE A 87 -6.84 -8.11 -10.51
N ASP A 88 -8.01 -8.37 -9.91
CA ASP A 88 -9.15 -7.44 -9.94
C ASP A 88 -9.08 -6.48 -8.76
N PHE A 89 -9.10 -5.18 -9.05
CA PHE A 89 -9.01 -4.13 -8.05
C PHE A 89 -9.72 -2.86 -8.50
N ASN A 90 -10.09 -2.04 -7.54
CA ASN A 90 -10.65 -0.71 -7.82
C ASN A 90 -10.22 0.33 -6.78
N SER A 91 -9.49 -0.07 -5.76
CA SER A 91 -9.18 0.79 -4.62
C SER A 91 -7.78 0.53 -4.10
N GLY A 92 -7.28 1.46 -3.32
CA GLY A 92 -6.01 1.30 -2.64
C GLY A 92 -5.81 2.29 -1.52
N TYR A 93 -4.72 2.09 -0.82
CA TYR A 93 -4.20 3.04 0.18
C TYR A 93 -2.74 3.31 -0.10
N ILE A 94 -2.37 4.57 0.03
CA ILE A 94 -0.98 5.01 -0.03
C ILE A 94 -0.58 5.40 1.37
N ASN A 95 0.42 4.72 1.92
CA ASN A 95 0.89 4.89 3.29
C ASN A 95 2.28 5.48 3.28
N LYS A 96 2.49 6.50 4.10
CA LYS A 96 3.81 7.09 4.34
C LYS A 96 4.14 6.99 5.82
N ASN A 97 5.22 6.28 6.12
CA ASN A 97 5.74 6.11 7.49
C ASN A 97 4.69 5.56 8.47
N VAL A 98 3.91 4.60 7.98
CA VAL A 98 2.85 3.95 8.74
C VAL A 98 3.38 2.63 9.28
N GLN A 99 3.33 2.47 10.61
CA GLN A 99 3.63 1.21 11.27
C GLN A 99 2.32 0.66 11.84
N MET A 100 1.73 -0.31 11.14
CA MET A 100 0.45 -0.90 11.52
C MET A 100 0.63 -1.93 12.63
N ILE A 101 -0.25 -1.89 13.63
CA ILE A 101 -0.38 -2.95 14.64
C ILE A 101 -1.04 -4.19 14.02
N PRO A 102 -0.93 -5.38 14.67
CA PRO A 102 -1.60 -6.58 14.17
C PRO A 102 -3.10 -6.36 13.95
N HIS A 103 -3.58 -6.71 12.76
CA HIS A 103 -4.98 -6.53 12.37
C HIS A 103 -5.34 -7.39 11.16
N LYS A 104 -6.63 -7.41 10.83
CA LYS A 104 -7.18 -7.98 9.60
C LYS A 104 -8.05 -6.95 8.88
N ASP A 105 -8.03 -6.97 7.55
CA ASP A 105 -8.81 -6.04 6.72
C ASP A 105 -10.15 -6.68 6.33
N LYS A 106 -11.08 -6.70 7.25
CA LYS A 106 -12.36 -7.43 7.11
C LYS A 106 -13.25 -6.94 5.98
N ASN A 107 -13.07 -5.69 5.53
CA ASN A 107 -13.91 -5.08 4.50
C ASN A 107 -13.42 -5.34 3.07
N ASN A 108 -12.25 -5.93 2.90
CA ASN A 108 -11.77 -6.30 1.58
C ASN A 108 -12.58 -7.48 1.00
N VAL A 109 -12.81 -7.48 -0.30
CA VAL A 109 -13.55 -8.54 -0.97
C VAL A 109 -12.72 -9.81 -1.03
N ASP A 110 -11.42 -9.68 -1.32
CA ASP A 110 -10.51 -10.81 -1.51
C ASP A 110 -9.10 -10.42 -1.05
N THR A 111 -8.08 -11.02 -1.64
CA THR A 111 -6.69 -10.72 -1.35
C THR A 111 -6.31 -9.29 -1.72
N SER A 112 -5.15 -8.85 -1.25
CA SER A 112 -4.57 -7.52 -1.56
C SER A 112 -3.19 -7.68 -2.17
N LEU A 113 -2.84 -6.71 -3.02
CA LEU A 113 -1.45 -6.51 -3.46
C LEU A 113 -0.81 -5.44 -2.59
N ILE A 114 0.48 -5.56 -2.35
CA ILE A 114 1.26 -4.55 -1.66
C ILE A 114 2.65 -4.42 -2.30
N PHE A 115 3.16 -3.20 -2.39
CA PHE A 115 4.56 -2.96 -2.72
C PHE A 115 5.11 -1.81 -1.88
N GLY A 116 6.39 -1.92 -1.51
CA GLY A 116 7.08 -0.96 -0.67
C GLY A 116 8.06 -0.12 -1.46
N LEU A 117 8.15 1.16 -1.10
CA LEU A 117 8.96 2.15 -1.79
C LEU A 117 9.74 3.00 -0.78
N GLY A 118 10.90 3.49 -1.18
CA GLY A 118 11.64 4.47 -0.42
C GLY A 118 12.94 3.96 0.17
N ASP A 119 13.64 4.88 0.82
CA ASP A 119 14.89 4.60 1.54
C ASP A 119 14.56 4.32 3.00
N TYR A 120 14.39 3.05 3.32
CA TYR A 120 14.14 2.61 4.69
C TYR A 120 14.81 1.27 4.94
N GLU A 121 15.05 0.95 6.21
CA GLU A 121 15.60 -0.33 6.64
C GLU A 121 14.59 -1.03 7.54
N GLN A 122 14.61 -2.37 7.53
CA GLN A 122 13.62 -3.22 8.22
C GLN A 122 12.22 -2.98 7.63
N GLY A 123 11.20 -2.77 8.45
CA GLY A 123 9.85 -2.45 7.96
C GLY A 123 9.21 -3.55 7.12
N ARG A 124 9.53 -4.81 7.41
CA ARG A 124 8.91 -5.93 6.69
C ARG A 124 7.41 -6.00 7.00
N LEU A 125 6.67 -6.56 6.07
CA LEU A 125 5.28 -6.95 6.32
C LEU A 125 5.29 -8.32 7.00
N PHE A 126 4.69 -8.43 8.17
CA PHE A 126 4.50 -9.71 8.83
C PHE A 126 3.08 -10.21 8.57
N VAL A 127 2.98 -11.42 8.03
CA VAL A 127 1.72 -12.10 7.76
C VAL A 127 1.75 -13.44 8.50
N GLU A 128 0.82 -13.62 9.44
CA GLU A 128 0.78 -14.80 10.32
C GLU A 128 2.17 -15.12 10.91
N GLY A 129 2.85 -14.08 11.40
CA GLY A 129 4.14 -14.19 12.05
C GLY A 129 5.34 -14.34 11.14
N LYS A 130 5.15 -14.38 9.82
CA LYS A 130 6.25 -14.48 8.86
C LYS A 130 6.60 -13.12 8.27
N GLY A 131 7.87 -12.72 8.39
CA GLY A 131 8.38 -11.45 7.84
C GLY A 131 8.63 -11.52 6.35
N ILE A 132 8.11 -10.53 5.62
CA ILE A 132 8.21 -10.44 4.17
C ILE A 132 8.78 -9.10 3.80
N ASP A 133 9.91 -9.08 3.08
CA ASP A 133 10.47 -7.84 2.54
C ASP A 133 9.66 -7.42 1.32
N ILE A 134 9.03 -6.25 1.41
CA ILE A 134 8.21 -5.73 0.31
C ILE A 134 8.88 -4.59 -0.47
N LYS A 135 10.07 -4.16 -0.06
CA LYS A 135 10.76 -3.02 -0.68
C LYS A 135 11.14 -3.36 -2.13
N TRP A 136 10.64 -2.59 -3.06
CA TRP A 136 10.79 -2.80 -4.51
C TRP A 136 10.30 -4.17 -4.99
N LYS A 137 9.28 -4.69 -4.32
CA LYS A 137 8.66 -5.99 -4.65
C LYS A 137 7.15 -5.86 -4.69
N LEU A 138 6.50 -6.67 -5.50
CA LEU A 138 5.05 -6.74 -5.59
C LEU A 138 4.59 -8.10 -5.05
N ILE A 139 3.73 -8.06 -4.04
CA ILE A 139 3.33 -9.24 -3.26
C ILE A 139 1.82 -9.26 -3.09
N GLU A 140 1.24 -10.44 -3.23
CA GLU A 140 -0.16 -10.68 -2.90
C GLU A 140 -0.27 -11.42 -1.58
N PHE A 141 -1.19 -10.98 -0.71
CA PHE A 141 -1.44 -11.62 0.58
C PHE A 141 -2.93 -11.54 0.93
N ASP A 142 -3.38 -12.42 1.82
CA ASP A 142 -4.77 -12.44 2.27
C ASP A 142 -4.93 -11.62 3.55
N GLY A 143 -4.93 -10.30 3.40
CA GLY A 143 -5.07 -9.38 4.53
C GLY A 143 -6.45 -9.44 5.21
N LYS A 144 -7.44 -10.00 4.54
CA LYS A 144 -8.78 -10.18 5.11
C LYS A 144 -8.81 -11.29 6.16
N ARG A 145 -8.13 -12.41 5.88
CA ARG A 145 -8.17 -13.63 6.71
C ARG A 145 -6.94 -13.82 7.57
N GLU A 146 -5.79 -13.31 7.14
CA GLU A 146 -4.53 -13.47 7.84
C GLU A 146 -4.17 -12.21 8.62
N GLU A 147 -3.83 -12.39 9.91
CA GLU A 147 -3.36 -11.27 10.73
C GLU A 147 -2.01 -10.78 10.21
N HIS A 148 -1.90 -9.48 10.03
CA HIS A 148 -0.69 -8.86 9.51
C HIS A 148 -0.37 -7.55 10.21
N TRP A 149 0.91 -7.17 10.20
CA TRP A 149 1.40 -5.97 10.85
C TRP A 149 2.71 -5.52 10.21
N THR A 150 3.14 -4.31 10.54
CA THR A 150 4.36 -3.70 10.01
C THR A 150 5.45 -3.74 11.06
N GLU A 151 6.62 -4.29 10.72
CA GLU A 151 7.81 -4.23 11.56
C GLU A 151 8.29 -2.79 11.72
N PHE A 152 8.90 -2.48 12.86
CA PHE A 152 9.59 -1.22 13.07
C PHE A 152 10.59 -0.95 11.93
N PHE A 153 10.72 0.29 11.53
CA PHE A 153 11.61 0.70 10.45
C PHE A 153 12.29 2.02 10.76
N THR A 154 13.40 2.28 10.06
CA THR A 154 14.09 3.57 10.04
C THR A 154 14.10 4.09 8.60
N GLY A 155 14.11 5.41 8.45
CA GLY A 155 14.02 6.06 7.13
C GLY A 155 12.58 6.33 6.72
N ASP A 156 12.39 6.72 5.46
CA ASP A 156 11.08 7.03 4.90
C ASP A 156 10.53 5.84 4.14
N ARG A 157 9.48 5.26 4.70
CA ARG A 157 8.81 4.09 4.14
C ARG A 157 7.47 4.46 3.53
N TYR A 158 7.32 4.15 2.25
CA TYR A 158 6.03 4.22 1.56
C TYR A 158 5.55 2.80 1.27
N SER A 159 4.27 2.57 1.38
CA SER A 159 3.66 1.34 0.86
C SER A 159 2.38 1.66 0.12
N VAL A 160 2.11 0.89 -0.91
CA VAL A 160 0.87 1.00 -1.69
C VAL A 160 0.16 -0.34 -1.58
N VAL A 161 -1.07 -0.31 -1.08
CA VAL A 161 -1.92 -1.50 -0.95
C VAL A 161 -3.07 -1.37 -1.93
N ILE A 162 -3.27 -2.38 -2.75
CA ILE A 162 -4.28 -2.39 -3.81
C ILE A 162 -5.24 -3.55 -3.57
N TYR A 163 -6.54 -3.26 -3.66
CA TYR A 163 -7.57 -4.26 -3.35
C TYR A 163 -8.90 -3.93 -4.03
N LYS A 164 -9.86 -4.82 -3.87
CA LYS A 164 -11.23 -4.67 -4.35
C LYS A 164 -12.18 -4.34 -3.19
N ILE A 165 -13.01 -3.35 -3.36
CA ILE A 165 -14.13 -3.05 -2.44
C ILE A 165 -15.45 -3.38 -3.07
#